data_4d0c89de0ea49fa76f626a9176f69df4
#
_entry.id   4d0c89de0ea49fa76f626a9176f69df4
#
_cell.length_a   1.000
_cell.length_b   1.000
_cell.length_c   1.000
_cell.angle_alpha   90.00
_cell.angle_beta   90.00
_cell.angle_gamma   90.00
#
_symmetry.space_group_name_H-M   'P 1'
#
loop_
_entity.id
_entity.type
_entity.pdbx_description
1 polymer ?
#
loop_
_entity_poly.entity_id
_entity_poly.type
_entity_poly.pdbx_seq_one_letter_code
_entity_poly.pdbx_strand_id
1 'polypeptide(L)'
;MFARRAIIGFSTGSRAFSTSTMTQQKLRIAVIPEHFSTPIYLAKKHYGLDAELIPEPLGTGALTQRLRSGGDDGVDVAVGLTEGFVADLGKAKAAGKSAGYGLVGTYVETPLCWAISTGAQREDINSVGDLKGGKIGVSRIGSGSFVMPYVLADQQGWLGKDKEPFSTEVIGNFAALRESVRKEGEKPATDGFMWEIFTTKHFYDNGELKRIGEIYTPWPSWMVAARDPKDERLQSMAENINQGVKHYLEHPEEAIEHITGTMHYSREDAQAWMKTVKFLADVRGVDPGVVDNTVSILRKAGVLDERAGGSEHMVAIKRVERANTS
;
A
#
# COMPACT_ATOMS: atom_id res chain seq x y z
N MET A 1 -19.57 84.68 36.41
CA MET A 1 -19.83 83.29 36.82
C MET A 1 -20.37 82.53 35.59
N PHE A 2 -19.53 81.84 34.84
CA PHE A 2 -19.95 81.07 33.69
C PHE A 2 -19.44 79.64 33.83
N ALA A 3 -20.36 78.73 34.01
CA ALA A 3 -20.06 77.25 34.09
C ALA A 3 -19.88 76.70 32.66
N ARG A 4 -18.71 76.07 32.42
CA ARG A 4 -18.45 75.29 31.18
C ARG A 4 -18.88 73.87 31.40
N ARG A 5 -19.83 73.36 30.59
CA ARG A 5 -20.19 71.97 30.47
C ARG A 5 -19.15 71.24 29.59
N ALA A 6 -18.55 70.17 30.11
CA ALA A 6 -17.70 69.27 29.34
C ALA A 6 -18.61 68.23 28.65
N ILE A 7 -18.43 68.04 27.35
CA ILE A 7 -19.10 66.99 26.56
C ILE A 7 -18.14 65.82 26.47
N ILE A 8 -18.50 64.68 27.05
CA ILE A 8 -17.74 63.43 26.95
C ILE A 8 -18.24 62.71 25.69
N GLY A 9 -17.39 62.66 24.66
CA GLY A 9 -17.63 61.89 23.46
C GLY A 9 -17.32 60.40 23.68
N PHE A 10 -18.34 59.54 23.55
CA PHE A 10 -18.15 58.08 23.49
C PHE A 10 -17.71 57.71 22.09
N SER A 11 -16.47 57.29 21.94
CA SER A 11 -15.95 56.66 20.73
C SER A 11 -16.30 55.15 20.76
N THR A 12 -17.26 54.73 19.93
CA THR A 12 -17.59 53.33 19.68
C THR A 12 -16.53 52.77 18.70
N GLY A 13 -15.46 52.20 19.25
CA GLY A 13 -14.47 51.44 18.48
C GLY A 13 -15.07 50.14 17.98
N SER A 14 -15.45 50.10 16.71
CA SER A 14 -15.81 48.84 16.02
C SER A 14 -14.56 47.95 15.88
N ARG A 15 -14.46 46.89 16.69
CA ARG A 15 -13.46 45.85 16.49
C ARG A 15 -13.86 45.01 15.28
N ALA A 16 -13.20 45.18 14.15
CA ALA A 16 -13.28 44.25 13.05
C ALA A 16 -12.64 42.91 13.49
N PHE A 17 -13.47 41.87 13.63
CA PHE A 17 -12.97 40.52 13.75
C PHE A 17 -12.39 40.13 12.39
N SER A 18 -11.07 40.15 12.29
CA SER A 18 -10.36 39.52 11.17
C SER A 18 -10.49 38.00 11.34
N THR A 19 -11.41 37.40 10.61
CA THR A 19 -11.43 35.94 10.42
C THR A 19 -10.23 35.60 9.53
N SER A 20 -9.10 35.30 10.16
CA SER A 20 -8.01 34.62 9.48
C SER A 20 -8.55 33.25 9.06
N THR A 21 -8.89 33.10 7.78
CA THR A 21 -9.07 31.80 7.15
C THR A 21 -7.70 31.10 7.21
N MET A 22 -7.52 30.26 8.23
CA MET A 22 -6.40 29.32 8.23
C MET A 22 -6.61 28.45 6.99
N THR A 23 -5.79 28.64 5.97
CA THR A 23 -5.73 27.75 4.81
C THR A 23 -5.33 26.39 5.36
N GLN A 24 -6.26 25.46 5.41
CA GLN A 24 -5.98 24.10 5.88
C GLN A 24 -4.92 23.51 4.97
N GLN A 25 -3.83 23.05 5.55
CA GLN A 25 -2.74 22.45 4.78
C GLN A 25 -3.25 21.24 4.01
N LYS A 26 -2.87 21.10 2.74
CA LYS A 26 -3.24 19.95 1.90
C LYS A 26 -2.82 18.64 2.55
N LEU A 27 -3.64 17.60 2.36
CA LEU A 27 -3.24 16.25 2.73
C LEU A 27 -2.00 15.82 1.93
N ARG A 28 -1.05 15.19 2.59
CA ARG A 28 0.09 14.54 1.95
C ARG A 28 -0.19 13.04 1.87
N ILE A 29 -0.44 12.54 0.66
CA ILE A 29 -0.81 11.14 0.40
C ILE A 29 0.32 10.44 -0.32
N ALA A 30 0.97 9.48 0.32
CA ALA A 30 1.97 8.64 -0.33
C ALA A 30 1.31 7.45 -1.04
N VAL A 31 1.72 7.23 -2.29
CA VAL A 31 1.23 6.14 -3.14
C VAL A 31 2.41 5.41 -3.78
N ILE A 32 2.29 4.10 -3.99
CA ILE A 32 3.24 3.36 -4.81
C ILE A 32 2.95 3.73 -6.28
N PRO A 33 3.96 4.16 -7.07
CA PRO A 33 3.79 4.61 -8.44
C PRO A 33 3.59 3.42 -9.40
N GLU A 34 2.51 2.70 -9.19
CA GLU A 34 2.05 1.57 -9.99
C GLU A 34 0.62 1.83 -10.49
N HIS A 35 0.16 1.04 -11.43
CA HIS A 35 -1.17 1.15 -12.05
C HIS A 35 -2.32 1.21 -11.02
N PHE A 36 -2.15 0.63 -9.82
CA PHE A 36 -3.12 0.74 -8.73
C PHE A 36 -3.37 2.18 -8.26
N SER A 37 -2.44 3.10 -8.45
CA SER A 37 -2.60 4.50 -8.04
C SER A 37 -3.47 5.34 -9.00
N THR A 38 -3.82 4.81 -10.18
CA THR A 38 -4.56 5.52 -11.23
C THR A 38 -5.85 6.18 -10.73
N PRO A 39 -6.77 5.50 -9.99
CA PRO A 39 -7.99 6.16 -9.51
C PRO A 39 -7.72 7.36 -8.60
N ILE A 40 -6.63 7.35 -7.83
CA ILE A 40 -6.26 8.48 -6.95
C ILE A 40 -5.78 9.68 -7.77
N TYR A 41 -5.00 9.45 -8.83
CA TYR A 41 -4.61 10.50 -9.77
C TYR A 41 -5.82 11.09 -10.51
N LEU A 42 -6.77 10.24 -10.93
CA LEU A 42 -8.03 10.68 -11.54
C LEU A 42 -8.90 11.48 -10.55
N ALA A 43 -8.94 11.08 -9.28
CA ALA A 43 -9.61 11.85 -8.22
C ALA A 43 -9.03 13.25 -8.08
N LYS A 44 -7.71 13.38 -8.10
CA LYS A 44 -7.03 14.68 -8.07
C LYS A 44 -7.29 15.50 -9.32
N LYS A 45 -7.27 14.87 -10.50
CA LYS A 45 -7.45 15.54 -11.79
C LYS A 45 -8.87 16.09 -11.97
N HIS A 46 -9.91 15.33 -11.58
CA HIS A 46 -11.29 15.61 -11.96
C HIS A 46 -12.23 15.94 -10.79
N TYR A 47 -11.92 15.52 -9.56
CA TYR A 47 -12.86 15.54 -8.44
C TYR A 47 -12.38 16.35 -7.24
N GLY A 48 -11.36 17.19 -7.42
CA GLY A 48 -10.94 18.16 -6.40
C GLY A 48 -10.31 17.52 -5.16
N LEU A 49 -9.66 16.34 -5.30
CA LEU A 49 -8.86 15.78 -4.22
C LEU A 49 -7.74 16.76 -3.85
N ASP A 50 -7.93 17.50 -2.74
CA ASP A 50 -7.01 18.50 -2.26
C ASP A 50 -5.85 17.86 -1.50
N ALA A 51 -4.97 17.23 -2.26
CA ALA A 51 -3.82 16.50 -1.74
C ALA A 51 -2.56 16.72 -2.58
N GLU A 52 -1.42 16.66 -1.91
CA GLU A 52 -0.12 16.41 -2.53
C GLU A 52 0.06 14.90 -2.65
N LEU A 53 0.20 14.37 -3.86
CA LEU A 53 0.51 12.96 -4.10
C LEU A 53 2.02 12.77 -4.15
N ILE A 54 2.53 11.89 -3.27
CA ILE A 54 3.96 11.63 -3.09
C ILE A 54 4.25 10.20 -3.56
N PRO A 55 4.93 10.03 -4.70
CA PRO A 55 5.33 8.71 -5.16
C PRO A 55 6.36 8.07 -4.21
N GLU A 56 6.11 6.82 -3.80
CA GLU A 56 7.03 6.04 -2.97
C GLU A 56 7.36 4.70 -3.65
N PRO A 57 8.42 4.64 -4.46
CA PRO A 57 8.75 3.45 -5.25
C PRO A 57 9.32 2.30 -4.41
N LEU A 58 9.69 2.55 -3.16
CA LEU A 58 10.23 1.52 -2.28
C LEU A 58 9.15 0.68 -1.59
N GLY A 59 7.86 0.92 -1.90
CA GLY A 59 6.73 0.10 -1.47
C GLY A 59 6.30 0.32 -0.02
N THR A 60 5.39 -0.54 0.47
CA THR A 60 4.63 -0.34 1.71
C THR A 60 5.48 -0.10 2.96
N GLY A 61 6.62 -0.74 3.10
CA GLY A 61 7.44 -0.49 4.30
C GLY A 61 8.08 0.91 4.31
N ALA A 62 8.37 1.55 3.15
CA ALA A 62 8.75 2.96 3.13
C ALA A 62 7.53 3.84 3.45
N LEU A 63 6.34 3.48 2.97
CA LEU A 63 5.10 4.14 3.35
C LEU A 63 4.89 4.16 4.86
N THR A 64 5.13 3.03 5.56
CA THR A 64 5.00 2.97 7.03
C THR A 64 6.00 3.87 7.75
N GLN A 65 7.21 4.01 7.21
CA GLN A 65 8.20 4.94 7.74
C GLN A 65 7.75 6.39 7.57
N ARG A 66 7.25 6.78 6.39
CA ARG A 66 6.70 8.12 6.14
C ARG A 66 5.51 8.45 7.04
N LEU A 67 4.62 7.48 7.30
CA LEU A 67 3.52 7.67 8.25
C LEU A 67 4.01 7.96 9.68
N ARG A 68 5.17 7.46 10.08
CA ARG A 68 5.78 7.72 11.38
C ARG A 68 6.59 9.00 11.43
N SER A 69 7.13 9.41 10.31
CA SER A 69 7.98 10.61 10.21
C SER A 69 7.16 11.88 10.37
N GLY A 70 7.75 12.91 10.94
CA GLY A 70 7.19 14.26 10.97
C GLY A 70 7.84 15.16 9.91
N GLY A 71 7.36 16.39 9.80
CA GLY A 71 7.94 17.41 8.91
C GLY A 71 7.84 17.01 7.43
N ASP A 72 8.86 17.42 6.67
CA ASP A 72 8.85 17.31 5.20
C ASP A 72 8.93 15.86 4.68
N ASP A 73 9.48 14.93 5.46
CA ASP A 73 9.55 13.52 5.10
C ASP A 73 8.26 12.75 5.43
N GLY A 74 7.40 13.33 6.27
CA GLY A 74 6.17 12.70 6.73
C GLY A 74 5.04 12.78 5.71
N VAL A 75 4.05 11.89 5.87
CA VAL A 75 2.79 11.94 5.14
C VAL A 75 1.61 11.77 6.09
N ASP A 76 0.44 12.27 5.71
CA ASP A 76 -0.78 12.13 6.50
C ASP A 76 -1.46 10.79 6.22
N VAL A 77 -1.41 10.35 4.97
CA VAL A 77 -2.06 9.14 4.46
C VAL A 77 -1.10 8.37 3.57
N ALA A 78 -1.22 7.05 3.60
CA ALA A 78 -0.53 6.16 2.67
C ALA A 78 -1.48 5.10 2.12
N VAL A 79 -1.32 4.75 0.84
CA VAL A 79 -2.06 3.68 0.18
C VAL A 79 -1.06 2.61 -0.24
N GLY A 80 -1.21 1.41 0.33
CA GLY A 80 -0.23 0.33 0.16
C GLY A 80 -0.80 -1.05 0.46
N LEU A 81 0.09 -2.04 0.42
CA LEU A 81 -0.27 -3.45 0.56
C LEU A 81 -0.74 -3.80 1.98
N THR A 82 -1.81 -4.59 2.07
CA THR A 82 -2.43 -5.04 3.31
C THR A 82 -1.44 -5.73 4.24
N GLU A 83 -0.72 -6.72 3.74
CA GLU A 83 0.25 -7.49 4.52
C GLU A 83 1.39 -6.64 5.07
N GLY A 84 1.82 -5.64 4.31
CA GLY A 84 2.87 -4.73 4.74
C GLY A 84 2.44 -3.88 5.94
N PHE A 85 1.24 -3.32 5.89
CA PHE A 85 0.68 -2.56 7.02
C PHE A 85 0.39 -3.44 8.22
N VAL A 86 -0.27 -4.59 8.02
CA VAL A 86 -0.62 -5.52 9.11
C VAL A 86 0.63 -6.06 9.80
N ALA A 87 1.67 -6.45 9.03
CA ALA A 87 2.93 -6.91 9.58
C ALA A 87 3.62 -5.82 10.42
N ASP A 88 3.64 -4.58 9.94
CA ASP A 88 4.27 -3.46 10.63
C ASP A 88 3.52 -3.07 11.92
N LEU A 89 2.19 -2.96 11.88
CA LEU A 89 1.34 -2.70 13.04
C LEU A 89 1.48 -3.80 14.10
N GLY A 90 1.46 -5.08 13.65
CA GLY A 90 1.62 -6.23 14.54
C GLY A 90 3.00 -6.26 15.22
N LYS A 91 4.07 -5.99 14.49
CA LYS A 91 5.43 -5.89 15.06
C LYS A 91 5.57 -4.75 16.04
N ALA A 92 4.98 -3.58 15.76
CA ALA A 92 4.96 -2.46 16.68
C ALA A 92 4.25 -2.85 18.00
N LYS A 93 3.08 -3.49 17.89
CA LYS A 93 2.32 -3.98 19.06
C LYS A 93 3.11 -5.01 19.87
N ALA A 94 3.72 -6.00 19.21
CA ALA A 94 4.55 -7.01 19.85
C ALA A 94 5.74 -6.41 20.62
N ALA A 95 6.28 -5.30 20.11
CA ALA A 95 7.36 -4.54 20.74
C ALA A 95 6.88 -3.57 21.83
N GLY A 96 5.58 -3.52 22.15
CA GLY A 96 5.00 -2.58 23.11
C GLY A 96 5.05 -1.11 22.66
N LYS A 97 5.13 -0.85 21.35
CA LYS A 97 5.25 0.49 20.76
C LYS A 97 3.98 0.87 20.00
N SER A 98 3.68 2.17 19.95
CA SER A 98 2.70 2.70 18.99
C SER A 98 3.32 2.74 17.61
N ALA A 99 2.55 2.31 16.60
CA ALA A 99 2.93 2.48 15.22
C ALA A 99 2.77 3.92 14.73
N GLY A 100 1.97 4.75 15.42
CA GLY A 100 1.71 6.15 15.08
C GLY A 100 0.78 6.32 13.87
N TYR A 101 0.07 5.27 13.46
CA TYR A 101 -0.93 5.31 12.40
C TYR A 101 -1.93 4.16 12.56
N GLY A 102 -3.03 4.19 11.82
CA GLY A 102 -4.02 3.11 11.80
C GLY A 102 -4.66 2.93 10.43
N LEU A 103 -5.28 1.78 10.21
CA LEU A 103 -5.99 1.45 8.98
C LEU A 103 -7.35 2.15 8.97
N VAL A 104 -7.62 2.92 7.91
CA VAL A 104 -8.81 3.75 7.77
C VAL A 104 -9.70 3.38 6.58
N GLY A 105 -9.18 2.54 5.67
CA GLY A 105 -9.93 2.14 4.49
C GLY A 105 -9.35 0.91 3.78
N THR A 106 -10.19 0.26 2.97
CA THR A 106 -9.78 -0.77 2.01
C THR A 106 -9.92 -0.18 0.61
N TYR A 107 -8.86 -0.26 -0.18
CA TYR A 107 -8.79 0.37 -1.50
C TYR A 107 -9.03 -0.61 -2.63
N VAL A 108 -8.32 -1.75 -2.64
CA VAL A 108 -8.50 -2.82 -3.63
C VAL A 108 -9.01 -4.07 -2.94
N GLU A 109 -10.15 -4.57 -3.41
CA GLU A 109 -10.83 -5.74 -2.86
C GLU A 109 -10.21 -7.06 -3.36
N THR A 110 -9.78 -7.10 -4.61
CA THR A 110 -9.22 -8.33 -5.20
C THR A 110 -7.87 -8.70 -4.59
N PRO A 111 -7.57 -9.99 -4.47
CA PRO A 111 -6.23 -10.48 -4.18
C PRO A 111 -5.19 -9.92 -5.15
N LEU A 112 -3.96 -9.71 -4.68
CA LEU A 112 -2.81 -9.42 -5.53
C LEU A 112 -2.20 -10.73 -6.04
N CYS A 113 -1.94 -10.79 -7.34
CA CYS A 113 -1.18 -11.87 -7.95
C CYS A 113 0.33 -11.56 -7.87
N TRP A 114 1.05 -12.35 -7.11
CA TRP A 114 2.52 -12.32 -7.03
C TRP A 114 3.12 -13.34 -7.98
N ALA A 115 3.85 -12.88 -8.97
CA ALA A 115 4.65 -13.76 -9.81
C ALA A 115 5.88 -14.23 -9.04
N ILE A 116 6.18 -15.52 -9.17
CA ILE A 116 7.38 -16.16 -8.61
C ILE A 116 8.37 -16.28 -9.76
N SER A 117 9.51 -15.61 -9.63
CA SER A 117 10.43 -15.34 -10.73
C SER A 117 11.83 -15.84 -10.43
N THR A 118 12.50 -16.29 -11.47
CA THR A 118 13.95 -16.54 -11.49
C THR A 118 14.54 -16.03 -12.81
N GLY A 119 15.85 -16.06 -12.95
CA GLY A 119 16.53 -15.68 -14.20
C GLY A 119 16.17 -16.62 -15.36
N ALA A 120 15.97 -16.10 -16.57
CA ALA A 120 15.58 -16.92 -17.72
C ALA A 120 16.58 -18.03 -18.03
N GLN A 121 17.88 -17.81 -17.73
CA GLN A 121 18.97 -18.74 -17.99
C GLN A 121 19.22 -19.75 -16.83
N ARG A 122 18.38 -19.78 -15.80
CA ARG A 122 18.46 -20.73 -14.67
C ARG A 122 17.84 -22.06 -15.08
N GLU A 123 18.66 -23.00 -15.56
CA GLU A 123 18.22 -24.35 -15.92
C GLU A 123 17.92 -25.24 -14.71
N ASP A 124 18.47 -24.89 -13.56
CA ASP A 124 18.34 -25.59 -12.28
C ASP A 124 17.06 -25.26 -11.52
N ILE A 125 16.33 -24.22 -11.91
CA ILE A 125 15.07 -23.78 -11.25
C ILE A 125 13.96 -23.67 -12.31
N ASN A 126 13.02 -24.60 -12.32
CA ASN A 126 11.95 -24.67 -13.33
C ASN A 126 10.54 -24.71 -12.71
N SER A 127 10.45 -24.87 -11.39
CA SER A 127 9.20 -24.94 -10.66
C SER A 127 9.35 -24.25 -9.29
N VAL A 128 8.22 -23.98 -8.65
CA VAL A 128 8.15 -23.47 -7.29
C VAL A 128 8.88 -24.39 -6.31
N GLY A 129 8.76 -25.73 -6.52
CA GLY A 129 9.40 -26.74 -5.67
C GLY A 129 10.92 -26.61 -5.58
N ASP A 130 11.55 -26.11 -6.64
CA ASP A 130 13.02 -25.96 -6.71
C ASP A 130 13.54 -24.81 -5.82
N LEU A 131 12.64 -23.96 -5.31
CA LEU A 131 13.00 -22.90 -4.36
C LEU A 131 13.10 -23.38 -2.90
N LYS A 132 12.65 -24.63 -2.61
CA LYS A 132 12.70 -25.16 -1.24
C LYS A 132 14.14 -25.32 -0.76
N GLY A 133 14.47 -24.67 0.36
CA GLY A 133 15.83 -24.66 0.91
C GLY A 133 16.79 -23.71 0.19
N GLY A 134 16.33 -23.02 -0.83
CA GLY A 134 17.08 -22.03 -1.59
C GLY A 134 17.17 -20.67 -0.90
N LYS A 135 17.58 -19.65 -1.66
CA LYS A 135 17.72 -18.27 -1.21
C LYS A 135 16.76 -17.36 -1.98
N ILE A 136 15.86 -16.69 -1.27
CA ILE A 136 14.84 -15.78 -1.83
C ILE A 136 15.28 -14.33 -1.66
N GLY A 137 15.35 -13.59 -2.76
CA GLY A 137 15.61 -12.16 -2.76
C GLY A 137 14.39 -11.38 -2.30
N VAL A 138 14.57 -10.43 -1.37
CA VAL A 138 13.52 -9.58 -0.84
C VAL A 138 13.93 -8.12 -0.89
N SER A 139 12.97 -7.21 -1.05
CA SER A 139 13.30 -5.77 -1.09
C SER A 139 13.78 -5.27 0.27
N ARG A 140 13.16 -5.71 1.34
CA ARG A 140 13.54 -5.45 2.75
C ARG A 140 12.72 -6.34 3.69
N ILE A 141 13.16 -6.44 4.92
CA ILE A 141 12.42 -7.15 5.96
C ILE A 141 11.06 -6.48 6.20
N GLY A 142 9.99 -7.30 6.18
CA GLY A 142 8.60 -6.84 6.40
C GLY A 142 7.90 -6.25 5.16
N SER A 143 8.55 -6.24 3.99
CA SER A 143 7.86 -5.90 2.73
C SER A 143 6.98 -7.05 2.25
N GLY A 144 6.09 -6.79 1.27
CA GLY A 144 5.32 -7.85 0.63
C GLY A 144 6.20 -8.94 0.02
N SER A 145 7.32 -8.57 -0.63
CA SER A 145 8.29 -9.54 -1.17
C SER A 145 8.98 -10.39 -0.09
N PHE A 146 9.01 -9.93 1.18
CA PHE A 146 9.45 -10.72 2.32
C PHE A 146 8.33 -11.62 2.88
N VAL A 147 7.11 -11.11 2.94
CA VAL A 147 5.97 -11.81 3.53
C VAL A 147 5.49 -12.97 2.65
N MET A 148 5.33 -12.72 1.35
CA MET A 148 4.70 -13.68 0.43
C MET A 148 5.47 -15.00 0.27
N PRO A 149 6.80 -15.07 0.30
CA PRO A 149 7.54 -16.33 0.36
C PRO A 149 7.14 -17.24 1.54
N TYR A 150 6.88 -16.65 2.71
CA TYR A 150 6.45 -17.45 3.88
C TYR A 150 5.00 -17.93 3.73
N VAL A 151 4.12 -17.10 3.13
CA VAL A 151 2.76 -17.54 2.77
C VAL A 151 2.82 -18.69 1.75
N LEU A 152 3.71 -18.60 0.76
CA LEU A 152 3.96 -19.70 -0.17
C LEU A 152 4.45 -20.95 0.56
N ALA A 153 5.42 -20.81 1.45
CA ALA A 153 5.96 -21.93 2.23
C ALA A 153 4.89 -22.64 3.07
N ASP A 154 3.97 -21.87 3.64
CA ASP A 154 2.80 -22.42 4.34
C ASP A 154 1.90 -23.23 3.39
N GLN A 155 1.53 -22.65 2.24
CA GLN A 155 0.68 -23.30 1.24
C GLN A 155 1.32 -24.56 0.64
N GLN A 156 2.64 -24.58 0.52
CA GLN A 156 3.42 -25.73 0.02
C GLN A 156 3.72 -26.77 1.11
N GLY A 157 3.34 -26.52 2.37
CA GLY A 157 3.67 -27.41 3.49
C GLY A 157 5.16 -27.50 3.80
N TRP A 158 5.93 -26.43 3.51
CA TRP A 158 7.37 -26.38 3.78
C TRP A 158 7.70 -25.90 5.19
N LEU A 159 6.74 -25.27 5.89
CA LEU A 159 6.95 -24.82 7.27
C LEU A 159 7.10 -26.03 8.19
N GLY A 160 8.21 -26.11 8.91
CA GLY A 160 8.53 -27.14 9.86
C GLY A 160 9.05 -26.57 11.17
N LYS A 161 9.17 -27.43 12.20
CA LYS A 161 9.64 -27.00 13.51
C LYS A 161 11.17 -26.79 13.57
N ASP A 162 11.90 -27.46 12.68
CA ASP A 162 13.36 -27.65 12.86
C ASP A 162 14.21 -27.02 11.74
N LYS A 163 13.60 -26.45 10.70
CA LYS A 163 14.35 -25.87 9.58
C LYS A 163 13.53 -24.79 8.87
N GLU A 164 14.19 -23.65 8.61
CA GLU A 164 13.64 -22.60 7.75
C GLU A 164 13.39 -23.15 6.33
N PRO A 165 12.24 -22.81 5.71
CA PRO A 165 11.88 -23.32 4.39
C PRO A 165 12.81 -22.84 3.28
N PHE A 166 13.49 -21.71 3.48
CA PHE A 166 14.47 -21.06 2.62
C PHE A 166 15.22 -20.00 3.44
N SER A 167 16.32 -19.47 2.91
CA SER A 167 16.94 -18.27 3.45
C SER A 167 16.44 -17.02 2.68
N THR A 168 16.45 -15.86 3.33
CA THR A 168 16.12 -14.58 2.68
C THR A 168 17.36 -13.70 2.58
N GLU A 169 17.50 -12.98 1.45
CA GLU A 169 18.56 -12.00 1.21
C GLU A 169 17.92 -10.64 0.93
N VAL A 170 18.31 -9.60 1.67
CA VAL A 170 17.85 -8.24 1.42
C VAL A 170 18.63 -7.65 0.25
N ILE A 171 17.96 -7.54 -0.89
CA ILE A 171 18.57 -7.09 -2.14
C ILE A 171 18.29 -5.61 -2.42
N GLY A 172 17.10 -5.10 -2.04
CA GLY A 172 16.70 -3.73 -2.27
C GLY A 172 15.55 -3.58 -3.26
N ASN A 173 15.69 -2.66 -4.23
CA ASN A 173 14.62 -2.34 -5.15
C ASN A 173 14.36 -3.45 -6.20
N PHE A 174 13.29 -3.29 -6.98
CA PHE A 174 12.87 -4.26 -7.98
C PHE A 174 13.93 -4.53 -9.06
N ALA A 175 14.69 -3.51 -9.48
CA ALA A 175 15.77 -3.69 -10.45
C ALA A 175 16.88 -4.59 -9.88
N ALA A 176 17.28 -4.36 -8.64
CA ALA A 176 18.28 -5.18 -7.95
C ALA A 176 17.78 -6.62 -7.72
N LEU A 177 16.48 -6.82 -7.43
CA LEU A 177 15.89 -8.16 -7.31
C LEU A 177 15.98 -8.93 -8.64
N ARG A 178 15.68 -8.30 -9.77
CA ARG A 178 15.82 -8.93 -11.09
C ARG A 178 17.26 -9.32 -11.38
N GLU A 179 18.20 -8.43 -11.06
CA GLU A 179 19.62 -8.70 -11.24
C GLU A 179 20.11 -9.86 -10.37
N SER A 180 19.60 -9.96 -9.13
CA SER A 180 20.05 -10.98 -8.15
C SER A 180 19.83 -12.43 -8.57
N VAL A 181 18.87 -12.69 -9.47
CA VAL A 181 18.53 -14.02 -9.98
C VAL A 181 19.20 -14.36 -11.32
N ARG A 182 19.88 -13.39 -11.95
CA ARG A 182 20.50 -13.57 -13.26
C ARG A 182 21.84 -14.29 -13.11
N LYS A 183 22.10 -15.18 -14.04
CA LYS A 183 23.38 -15.91 -14.11
C LYS A 183 24.28 -15.24 -15.14
N GLU A 184 25.10 -14.31 -14.71
CA GLU A 184 26.15 -13.73 -15.53
C GLU A 184 27.53 -14.10 -14.95
N GLY A 185 28.06 -15.28 -15.36
CA GLY A 185 29.40 -15.74 -15.00
C GLY A 185 29.51 -16.44 -13.65
N GLU A 186 29.05 -15.85 -12.57
CA GLU A 186 29.08 -16.39 -11.21
C GLU A 186 27.74 -16.96 -10.76
N LYS A 187 27.73 -17.63 -9.59
CA LYS A 187 26.49 -18.11 -8.98
C LYS A 187 25.60 -16.88 -8.65
N PRO A 188 24.30 -16.89 -9.06
CA PRO A 188 23.37 -15.81 -8.72
C PRO A 188 23.29 -15.57 -7.21
N ALA A 189 23.06 -14.32 -6.82
CA ALA A 189 22.97 -13.95 -5.42
C ALA A 189 21.75 -14.59 -4.73
N THR A 190 20.65 -14.78 -5.49
CA THR A 190 19.42 -15.43 -5.02
C THR A 190 18.88 -16.42 -6.06
N ASP A 191 18.01 -17.31 -5.61
CA ASP A 191 17.40 -18.35 -6.45
C ASP A 191 16.08 -17.88 -7.06
N GLY A 192 15.37 -17.01 -6.38
CA GLY A 192 14.12 -16.42 -6.87
C GLY A 192 13.70 -15.20 -6.06
N PHE A 193 12.70 -14.51 -6.56
CA PHE A 193 12.02 -13.43 -5.86
C PHE A 193 10.54 -13.38 -6.25
N MET A 194 9.75 -12.62 -5.51
CA MET A 194 8.34 -12.42 -5.80
C MET A 194 8.04 -10.93 -5.98
N TRP A 195 7.24 -10.62 -7.01
CA TRP A 195 6.74 -9.27 -7.28
C TRP A 195 5.39 -9.34 -7.98
N GLU A 196 4.69 -8.18 -8.07
CA GLU A 196 3.41 -8.10 -8.77
C GLU A 196 3.56 -8.53 -10.24
N ILE A 197 2.58 -9.32 -10.73
CA ILE A 197 2.71 -10.02 -12.00
C ILE A 197 2.82 -9.08 -13.22
N PHE A 198 2.00 -8.02 -13.31
CA PHE A 198 2.01 -7.12 -14.45
C PHE A 198 3.22 -6.19 -14.46
N THR A 199 3.69 -5.78 -13.29
CA THR A 199 4.96 -5.05 -13.13
C THR A 199 6.15 -5.90 -13.59
N THR A 200 6.07 -7.22 -13.45
CA THR A 200 7.14 -8.15 -13.82
C THR A 200 7.04 -8.63 -15.27
N LYS A 201 5.86 -8.59 -15.87
CA LYS A 201 5.54 -9.22 -17.17
C LYS A 201 6.49 -8.80 -18.29
N HIS A 202 6.82 -7.52 -18.41
CA HIS A 202 7.75 -7.02 -19.43
C HIS A 202 9.10 -7.78 -19.43
N PHE A 203 9.57 -8.22 -18.26
CA PHE A 203 10.84 -8.93 -18.11
C PHE A 203 10.76 -10.42 -18.42
N TYR A 204 9.55 -10.98 -18.51
CA TYR A 204 9.32 -12.30 -19.10
C TYR A 204 9.29 -12.20 -20.63
N ASP A 205 8.62 -11.17 -21.15
CA ASP A 205 8.45 -10.97 -22.59
C ASP A 205 9.79 -10.68 -23.29
N ASN A 206 10.72 -9.98 -22.63
CA ASN A 206 12.06 -9.70 -23.16
C ASN A 206 13.11 -10.79 -22.87
N GLY A 207 12.74 -11.87 -22.17
CA GLY A 207 13.63 -12.99 -21.88
C GLY A 207 14.66 -12.74 -20.78
N GLU A 208 14.51 -11.70 -19.96
CA GLU A 208 15.37 -11.45 -18.78
C GLU A 208 15.05 -12.42 -17.64
N LEU A 209 13.78 -12.66 -17.42
CA LEU A 209 13.26 -13.53 -16.37
C LEU A 209 12.41 -14.67 -16.93
N LYS A 210 12.22 -15.72 -16.12
CA LYS A 210 11.14 -16.68 -16.32
C LYS A 210 10.25 -16.76 -15.08
N ARG A 211 8.96 -16.91 -15.31
CA ARG A 211 7.96 -17.17 -14.29
C ARG A 211 7.88 -18.66 -14.03
N ILE A 212 8.09 -19.08 -12.78
CA ILE A 212 8.04 -20.48 -12.34
C ILE A 212 6.76 -20.81 -11.56
N GLY A 213 5.96 -19.80 -11.25
CA GLY A 213 4.67 -19.94 -10.59
C GLY A 213 4.05 -18.60 -10.24
N GLU A 214 2.94 -18.66 -9.53
CA GLU A 214 2.25 -17.49 -9.00
C GLU A 214 1.56 -17.83 -7.68
N ILE A 215 1.29 -16.80 -6.87
CA ILE A 215 0.55 -16.91 -5.62
C ILE A 215 -0.35 -15.69 -5.44
N TYR A 216 -1.59 -15.91 -4.99
CA TYR A 216 -2.52 -14.84 -4.68
C TYR A 216 -2.54 -14.55 -3.18
N THR A 217 -2.61 -13.27 -2.81
CA THR A 217 -2.82 -12.92 -1.40
C THR A 217 -4.18 -13.43 -0.96
N PRO A 218 -4.30 -14.12 0.20
CA PRO A 218 -5.59 -14.57 0.71
C PRO A 218 -6.35 -13.46 1.47
N TRP A 219 -6.19 -12.21 1.02
CA TRP A 219 -6.83 -10.99 1.55
C TRP A 219 -6.99 -9.94 0.45
N PRO A 220 -7.88 -8.93 0.65
CA PRO A 220 -7.92 -7.70 -0.15
C PRO A 220 -6.55 -7.03 -0.18
N SER A 221 -6.07 -6.69 -1.37
CA SER A 221 -4.64 -6.43 -1.58
C SER A 221 -4.14 -5.07 -1.09
N TRP A 222 -4.98 -4.01 -1.13
CA TRP A 222 -4.53 -2.67 -0.81
C TRP A 222 -5.43 -1.98 0.22
N MET A 223 -4.78 -1.31 1.17
CA MET A 223 -5.44 -0.54 2.22
C MET A 223 -4.99 0.90 2.24
N VAL A 224 -5.81 1.73 2.88
CA VAL A 224 -5.54 3.12 3.23
C VAL A 224 -5.19 3.18 4.71
N ALA A 225 -4.04 3.76 5.04
CA ALA A 225 -3.59 4.02 6.39
C ALA A 225 -3.45 5.53 6.62
N ALA A 226 -3.78 6.01 7.80
CA ALA A 226 -3.65 7.42 8.16
C ALA A 226 -2.91 7.59 9.48
N ARG A 227 -2.05 8.61 9.56
CA ARG A 227 -1.32 8.99 10.77
C ARG A 227 -2.29 9.43 11.86
N ASP A 228 -3.22 10.30 11.54
CA ASP A 228 -4.31 10.70 12.43
C ASP A 228 -5.66 10.21 11.86
N PRO A 229 -6.20 9.11 12.40
CA PRO A 229 -7.50 8.60 11.97
C PRO A 229 -8.69 9.53 12.25
N LYS A 230 -8.49 10.59 13.04
CA LYS A 230 -9.51 11.58 13.38
C LYS A 230 -9.42 12.83 12.51
N ASP A 231 -8.49 12.90 11.58
CA ASP A 231 -8.35 14.02 10.66
C ASP A 231 -9.65 14.19 9.84
N GLU A 232 -10.29 15.33 9.98
CA GLU A 232 -11.57 15.64 9.33
C GLU A 232 -11.49 15.62 7.80
N ARG A 233 -10.29 15.83 7.24
CA ARG A 233 -10.02 15.78 5.79
C ARG A 233 -10.18 14.37 5.19
N LEU A 234 -10.09 13.31 6.02
CA LEU A 234 -10.21 11.92 5.55
C LEU A 234 -11.58 11.61 4.95
N GLN A 235 -12.64 12.27 5.40
CA GLN A 235 -13.98 12.07 4.86
C GLN A 235 -14.04 12.53 3.39
N SER A 236 -13.67 13.78 3.12
CA SER A 236 -13.68 14.33 1.75
C SER A 236 -12.66 13.64 0.85
N MET A 237 -11.51 13.25 1.40
CA MET A 237 -10.52 12.44 0.67
C MET A 237 -11.13 11.12 0.18
N ALA A 238 -11.82 10.38 1.05
CA ALA A 238 -12.44 9.11 0.68
C ALA A 238 -13.53 9.32 -0.38
N GLU A 239 -14.38 10.33 -0.24
CA GLU A 239 -15.41 10.67 -1.22
C GLU A 239 -14.81 11.01 -2.60
N ASN A 240 -13.73 11.78 -2.64
CA ASN A 240 -13.05 12.11 -3.89
C ASN A 240 -12.37 10.88 -4.52
N ILE A 241 -11.74 10.01 -3.71
CA ILE A 241 -11.17 8.75 -4.21
C ILE A 241 -12.28 7.84 -4.76
N ASN A 242 -13.44 7.76 -4.11
CA ASN A 242 -14.60 7.01 -4.59
C ASN A 242 -15.05 7.51 -5.98
N GLN A 243 -15.07 8.85 -6.20
CA GLN A 243 -15.35 9.43 -7.52
C GLN A 243 -14.25 9.08 -8.54
N GLY A 244 -12.99 9.07 -8.12
CA GLY A 244 -11.87 8.64 -8.97
C GLY A 244 -11.97 7.16 -9.37
N VAL A 245 -12.37 6.28 -8.46
CA VAL A 245 -12.66 4.87 -8.75
C VAL A 245 -13.83 4.73 -9.74
N LYS A 246 -14.90 5.48 -9.54
CA LYS A 246 -16.02 5.49 -10.49
C LYS A 246 -15.58 5.96 -11.87
N HIS A 247 -14.83 7.06 -11.94
CA HIS A 247 -14.28 7.58 -13.19
C HIS A 247 -13.39 6.56 -13.91
N TYR A 248 -12.51 5.89 -13.18
CA TYR A 248 -11.65 4.83 -13.69
C TYR A 248 -12.46 3.70 -14.40
N LEU A 249 -13.61 3.33 -13.83
CA LEU A 249 -14.49 2.30 -14.39
C LEU A 249 -15.28 2.81 -15.60
N GLU A 250 -15.72 4.07 -15.58
CA GLU A 250 -16.55 4.66 -16.64
C GLU A 250 -15.73 5.18 -17.82
N HIS A 251 -14.42 5.48 -17.62
CA HIS A 251 -13.51 6.04 -18.61
C HIS A 251 -12.24 5.18 -18.78
N PRO A 252 -12.37 3.91 -19.19
CA PRO A 252 -11.22 2.98 -19.23
C PRO A 252 -10.10 3.44 -20.15
N GLU A 253 -10.42 4.15 -21.25
CA GLU A 253 -9.41 4.67 -22.16
C GLU A 253 -8.51 5.72 -21.49
N GLU A 254 -9.09 6.66 -20.73
CA GLU A 254 -8.29 7.65 -19.98
C GLU A 254 -7.43 6.99 -18.91
N ALA A 255 -7.94 5.95 -18.25
CA ALA A 255 -7.16 5.17 -17.28
C ALA A 255 -5.97 4.47 -17.95
N ILE A 256 -6.17 3.87 -19.14
CA ILE A 256 -5.11 3.24 -19.92
C ILE A 256 -4.08 4.27 -20.38
N GLU A 257 -4.53 5.42 -20.91
CA GLU A 257 -3.64 6.51 -21.30
C GLU A 257 -2.78 7.02 -20.14
N HIS A 258 -3.38 7.16 -18.95
CA HIS A 258 -2.61 7.52 -17.75
C HIS A 258 -1.57 6.47 -17.39
N ILE A 259 -1.95 5.18 -17.36
CA ILE A 259 -1.05 4.06 -17.03
C ILE A 259 0.11 4.00 -18.01
N THR A 260 -0.17 3.99 -19.32
CA THR A 260 0.86 3.83 -20.37
C THR A 260 1.71 5.09 -20.58
N GLY A 261 1.15 6.26 -20.27
CA GLY A 261 1.86 7.54 -20.42
C GLY A 261 2.74 7.92 -19.23
N THR A 262 2.47 7.36 -18.04
CA THR A 262 3.19 7.72 -16.80
C THR A 262 3.98 6.57 -16.18
N MET A 263 3.73 5.34 -16.61
CA MET A 263 4.31 4.12 -16.08
C MET A 263 4.77 3.20 -17.21
N HIS A 264 5.60 2.21 -16.89
CA HIS A 264 6.21 1.31 -17.90
C HIS A 264 5.34 0.07 -18.16
N TYR A 265 4.07 0.27 -18.57
CA TYR A 265 3.17 -0.82 -18.99
C TYR A 265 2.82 -0.68 -20.45
N SER A 266 2.67 -1.82 -21.16
CA SER A 266 2.06 -1.82 -22.48
C SER A 266 0.55 -1.56 -22.37
N ARG A 267 -0.06 -1.15 -23.49
CA ARG A 267 -1.51 -0.97 -23.53
C ARG A 267 -2.25 -2.29 -23.29
N GLU A 268 -1.73 -3.38 -23.85
CA GLU A 268 -2.25 -4.72 -23.70
C GLU A 268 -2.21 -5.18 -22.24
N ASP A 269 -1.10 -4.91 -21.54
CA ASP A 269 -0.94 -5.26 -20.14
C ASP A 269 -1.85 -4.43 -19.24
N ALA A 270 -1.99 -3.13 -19.50
CA ALA A 270 -2.92 -2.27 -18.79
C ALA A 270 -4.36 -2.76 -18.95
N GLN A 271 -4.78 -3.10 -20.18
CA GLN A 271 -6.11 -3.67 -20.44
C GLN A 271 -6.33 -5.04 -19.78
N ALA A 272 -5.31 -5.89 -19.76
CA ALA A 272 -5.39 -7.20 -19.12
C ALA A 272 -5.50 -7.06 -17.59
N TRP A 273 -4.70 -6.19 -17.00
CA TRP A 273 -4.74 -5.90 -15.57
C TRP A 273 -6.10 -5.32 -15.13
N MET A 274 -6.65 -4.36 -15.87
CA MET A 274 -7.94 -3.74 -15.57
C MET A 274 -9.09 -4.76 -15.47
N LYS A 275 -8.98 -5.91 -16.14
CA LYS A 275 -9.96 -7.00 -16.05
C LYS A 275 -9.84 -7.82 -14.76
N THR A 276 -8.73 -7.72 -14.06
CA THR A 276 -8.44 -8.52 -12.86
C THR A 276 -8.60 -7.73 -11.56
N VAL A 277 -8.49 -6.40 -11.62
CA VAL A 277 -8.56 -5.54 -10.44
C VAL A 277 -10.00 -5.13 -10.13
N LYS A 278 -10.35 -5.12 -8.84
CA LYS A 278 -11.60 -4.56 -8.35
C LYS A 278 -11.31 -3.59 -7.20
N PHE A 279 -11.49 -2.31 -7.47
CA PHE A 279 -11.47 -1.28 -6.45
C PHE A 279 -12.78 -1.26 -5.68
N LEU A 280 -12.75 -0.90 -4.41
CA LEU A 280 -13.98 -0.69 -3.65
C LEU A 280 -14.66 0.62 -4.05
N ALA A 281 -15.97 0.56 -4.25
CA ALA A 281 -16.79 1.73 -4.55
C ALA A 281 -16.86 2.72 -3.38
N ASP A 282 -16.65 2.22 -2.15
CA ASP A 282 -16.48 3.02 -0.95
C ASP A 282 -15.21 2.57 -0.24
N VAL A 283 -14.16 3.37 -0.37
CA VAL A 283 -12.84 3.03 0.19
C VAL A 283 -12.76 3.21 1.70
N ARG A 284 -13.74 3.87 2.32
CA ARG A 284 -13.71 4.17 3.75
C ARG A 284 -14.06 2.96 4.59
N GLY A 285 -13.28 2.77 5.65
CA GLY A 285 -13.47 1.71 6.62
C GLY A 285 -12.87 0.38 6.20
N VAL A 286 -12.49 -0.38 7.20
CA VAL A 286 -11.85 -1.70 7.07
C VAL A 286 -12.71 -2.73 7.80
N ASP A 287 -12.91 -3.88 7.17
CA ASP A 287 -13.50 -5.04 7.83
C ASP A 287 -12.47 -5.63 8.81
N PRO A 288 -12.76 -5.65 10.12
CA PRO A 288 -11.87 -6.26 11.12
C PRO A 288 -11.54 -7.73 10.82
N GLY A 289 -12.50 -8.48 10.27
CA GLY A 289 -12.31 -9.89 9.93
C GLY A 289 -11.22 -10.12 8.88
N VAL A 290 -11.08 -9.20 7.91
CA VAL A 290 -9.98 -9.23 6.93
C VAL A 290 -8.62 -9.09 7.62
N VAL A 291 -8.51 -8.16 8.58
CA VAL A 291 -7.25 -7.92 9.31
C VAL A 291 -6.93 -9.10 10.22
N ASP A 292 -7.91 -9.64 10.94
CA ASP A 292 -7.71 -10.80 11.83
C ASP A 292 -7.31 -12.05 11.03
N ASN A 293 -7.92 -12.29 9.87
CA ASN A 293 -7.50 -13.34 8.95
C ASN A 293 -6.05 -13.14 8.47
N THR A 294 -5.70 -11.92 8.07
CA THR A 294 -4.33 -11.58 7.65
C THR A 294 -3.33 -11.83 8.79
N VAL A 295 -3.63 -11.37 10.00
CA VAL A 295 -2.78 -11.63 11.20
C VAL A 295 -2.61 -13.11 11.43
N SER A 296 -3.70 -13.91 11.36
CA SER A 296 -3.64 -15.37 11.53
C SER A 296 -2.69 -16.03 10.54
N ILE A 297 -2.79 -15.67 9.27
CA ILE A 297 -1.91 -16.20 8.22
C ILE A 297 -0.46 -15.77 8.42
N LEU A 298 -0.23 -14.49 8.78
CA LEU A 298 1.13 -13.98 9.03
C LEU A 298 1.77 -14.62 10.28
N ARG A 299 0.99 -14.97 11.30
CA ARG A 299 1.47 -15.77 12.44
C ARG A 299 1.86 -17.17 12.00
N LYS A 300 0.99 -17.85 11.25
CA LYS A 300 1.24 -19.18 10.73
C LYS A 300 2.48 -19.22 9.85
N ALA A 301 2.69 -18.16 9.04
CA ALA A 301 3.87 -17.99 8.22
C ALA A 301 5.14 -17.54 9.00
N GLY A 302 5.07 -17.36 10.32
CA GLY A 302 6.22 -16.94 11.13
C GLY A 302 6.61 -15.47 11.00
N VAL A 303 5.82 -14.64 10.32
CA VAL A 303 6.07 -13.20 10.13
C VAL A 303 5.68 -12.40 11.37
N LEU A 304 4.63 -12.83 12.08
CA LEU A 304 4.14 -12.26 13.33
C LEU A 304 4.17 -13.31 14.44
N ASP A 305 4.33 -12.86 15.68
CA ASP A 305 4.18 -13.68 16.88
C ASP A 305 2.80 -13.45 17.55
N GLU A 306 2.52 -14.19 18.64
CA GLU A 306 1.25 -14.11 19.37
C GLU A 306 1.00 -12.74 20.00
N ARG A 307 2.05 -11.94 20.24
CA ARG A 307 1.96 -10.61 20.84
C ARG A 307 1.54 -9.52 19.86
N ALA A 308 1.41 -9.85 18.57
CA ALA A 308 1.08 -8.90 17.51
C ALA A 308 -0.32 -8.24 17.67
N GLY A 309 -1.19 -8.81 18.53
CA GLY A 309 -2.58 -8.34 18.64
C GLY A 309 -3.40 -8.72 17.40
N GLY A 310 -4.55 -8.11 17.25
CA GLY A 310 -5.47 -8.29 16.14
C GLY A 310 -6.00 -6.95 15.63
N SER A 311 -7.11 -7.02 14.92
CA SER A 311 -7.77 -5.86 14.28
C SER A 311 -8.11 -4.74 15.26
N GLU A 312 -8.35 -5.03 16.52
CA GLU A 312 -8.68 -4.06 17.59
C GLU A 312 -7.57 -3.01 17.83
N HIS A 313 -6.33 -3.32 17.45
CA HIS A 313 -5.18 -2.42 17.53
C HIS A 313 -4.77 -1.81 16.18
N MET A 314 -5.29 -2.31 15.07
CA MET A 314 -4.86 -1.96 13.72
C MET A 314 -5.91 -1.16 12.96
N VAL A 315 -7.21 -1.51 13.15
CA VAL A 315 -8.33 -0.88 12.45
C VAL A 315 -8.80 0.35 13.22
N ALA A 316 -8.52 1.53 12.66
CA ALA A 316 -8.91 2.80 13.24
C ALA A 316 -10.30 3.26 12.81
N ILE A 317 -10.72 2.94 11.58
CA ILE A 317 -12.08 3.18 11.08
C ILE A 317 -12.64 1.84 10.61
N LYS A 318 -13.66 1.35 11.30
CA LYS A 318 -14.34 0.11 10.93
C LYS A 318 -15.31 0.38 9.77
N ARG A 319 -15.41 -0.57 8.84
CA ARG A 319 -16.43 -0.57 7.80
C ARG A 319 -17.80 -0.80 8.44
N VAL A 320 -18.74 0.09 8.13
CA VAL A 320 -20.14 -0.10 8.49
C VAL A 320 -20.78 -0.90 7.35
N GLU A 321 -21.27 -2.09 7.64
CA GLU A 321 -22.11 -2.80 6.69
C GLU A 321 -23.35 -1.95 6.39
N ARG A 322 -23.48 -1.51 5.14
CA ARG A 322 -24.75 -0.91 4.72
C ARG A 322 -25.76 -2.03 4.76
N ALA A 323 -26.78 -1.94 5.65
CA ALA A 323 -27.93 -2.82 5.58
C ALA A 323 -28.42 -2.83 4.14
N ASN A 324 -28.45 -4.00 3.51
CA ASN A 324 -29.06 -4.16 2.19
C ASN A 324 -30.50 -3.73 2.32
N THR A 325 -30.81 -2.51 1.90
CA THR A 325 -32.19 -2.13 1.61
C THR A 325 -32.54 -2.83 0.30
N SER A 326 -33.11 -4.01 0.47
CA SER A 326 -33.77 -4.81 -0.58
C SER A 326 -34.89 -4.02 -1.25
#